data_bc039c0c67f7bb7ece59aa0305aed96b
#
_entry.id   bc039c0c67f7bb7ece59aa0305aed96b
#
_cell.length_a   1.000
_cell.length_b   1.000
_cell.length_c   1.000
_cell.angle_alpha   90.00
_cell.angle_beta   90.00
_cell.angle_gamma   90.00
#
_symmetry.space_group_name_H-M   'P 1'
#
loop_
_entity.id
_entity.type
_entity.pdbx_description
1 polymer ?
#
loop_
_entity_poly.entity_id
_entity_poly.type
_entity_poly.pdbx_seq_one_letter_code
_entity_poly.pdbx_strand_id
1 'polypeptide(L)'
;MEVYHATNSKFEKFDNAFLCQRDEGYFGKGFYFVDELQHAWDVQRQLEARYLLTCEVTDNLYDLDLEDEENAIANFPAPEEVKEKMLECIEYNGSFFKAGCGEGFGLEKYLKAAGFDGVRVLNRLAAQGLSRYIEVVIFDAKDIEITEVEDEEEE
;
A
#
# COMPACT_ATOMS: atom_id res chain seq x y z
N MET A 1 -11.49 3.47 -8.95
CA MET A 1 -10.47 2.43 -9.21
C MET A 1 -10.81 1.20 -8.40
N GLU A 2 -10.86 0.05 -9.05
CA GLU A 2 -11.18 -1.21 -8.39
C GLU A 2 -9.91 -1.88 -7.86
N VAL A 3 -9.94 -2.26 -6.57
CA VAL A 3 -8.82 -2.89 -5.89
C VAL A 3 -9.32 -4.04 -4.99
N TYR A 4 -8.39 -4.84 -4.46
CA TYR A 4 -8.71 -6.05 -3.72
C TYR A 4 -7.97 -6.11 -2.40
N HIS A 5 -8.62 -6.66 -1.37
CA HIS A 5 -8.07 -6.81 -0.03
C HIS A 5 -8.41 -8.19 0.55
N ALA A 6 -7.40 -8.95 0.94
CA ALA A 6 -7.57 -10.26 1.58
C ALA A 6 -7.57 -10.10 3.10
N THR A 7 -8.55 -10.71 3.80
CA THR A 7 -8.69 -10.56 5.25
C THR A 7 -9.38 -11.77 5.87
N ASN A 8 -9.15 -11.99 7.15
CA ASN A 8 -9.87 -13.00 7.94
C ASN A 8 -11.09 -12.41 8.68
N SER A 9 -11.28 -11.09 8.59
CA SER A 9 -12.37 -10.40 9.25
C SER A 9 -13.42 -9.95 8.24
N LYS A 10 -14.67 -10.33 8.46
CA LYS A 10 -15.79 -9.88 7.63
C LYS A 10 -16.33 -8.56 8.19
N PHE A 11 -16.31 -7.52 7.38
CA PHE A 11 -16.85 -6.21 7.75
C PHE A 11 -17.49 -5.56 6.53
N GLU A 12 -18.43 -4.64 6.77
CA GLU A 12 -19.20 -3.98 5.71
C GLU A 12 -18.54 -2.71 5.19
N LYS A 13 -17.66 -2.10 6.00
CA LYS A 13 -16.91 -0.90 5.61
C LYS A 13 -15.61 -0.80 6.38
N PHE A 14 -14.65 -0.13 5.79
CA PHE A 14 -13.39 0.17 6.47
C PHE A 14 -13.60 1.25 7.53
N ASP A 15 -12.82 1.19 8.60
CA ASP A 15 -12.90 2.11 9.72
C ASP A 15 -11.49 2.58 10.09
N ASN A 16 -11.29 3.89 10.17
CA ASN A 16 -9.99 4.47 10.51
C ASN A 16 -9.44 4.02 11.86
N ALA A 17 -10.31 3.57 12.78
CA ALA A 17 -9.88 3.02 14.06
C ALA A 17 -8.99 1.79 13.91
N PHE A 18 -9.04 1.11 12.75
CA PHE A 18 -8.26 -0.10 12.47
C PHE A 18 -7.09 0.13 11.52
N LEU A 19 -6.71 1.40 11.28
CA LEU A 19 -5.56 1.73 10.45
C LEU A 19 -4.28 1.17 11.04
N CYS A 20 -3.63 0.26 10.29
CA CYS A 20 -2.30 -0.27 10.64
C CYS A 20 -2.17 -0.69 12.09
N GLN A 21 -3.12 -1.49 12.61
CA GLN A 21 -3.13 -1.93 14.00
C GLN A 21 -1.85 -2.64 14.44
N ARG A 22 -1.13 -3.27 13.52
CA ARG A 22 0.08 -4.04 13.85
C ARG A 22 1.35 -3.23 13.62
N ASP A 23 1.39 -2.48 12.51
CA ASP A 23 2.51 -1.61 12.15
C ASP A 23 2.02 -0.58 11.12
N GLU A 24 2.90 0.36 10.75
CA GLU A 24 2.54 1.44 9.82
C GLU A 24 2.61 1.03 8.36
N GLY A 25 3.15 -0.16 8.06
CA GLY A 25 3.37 -0.58 6.69
C GLY A 25 4.49 0.20 5.98
N TYR A 26 4.96 -0.31 4.86
CA TYR A 26 6.13 0.20 4.15
C TYR A 26 5.92 1.57 3.50
N PHE A 27 4.69 1.93 3.19
CA PHE A 27 4.37 3.14 2.42
C PHE A 27 3.51 4.13 3.21
N GLY A 28 3.54 4.02 4.54
CA GLY A 28 2.81 4.89 5.45
C GLY A 28 1.55 4.24 6.00
N LYS A 29 0.86 4.96 6.88
CA LYS A 29 -0.40 4.50 7.47
C LYS A 29 -1.52 4.55 6.43
N GLY A 30 -2.19 3.43 6.26
CA GLY A 30 -3.30 3.34 5.33
C GLY A 30 -3.85 1.93 5.25
N PHE A 31 -4.85 1.76 4.41
CA PHE A 31 -5.41 0.46 4.06
C PHE A 31 -4.75 0.00 2.77
N TYR A 32 -4.23 -1.22 2.76
CA TYR A 32 -3.40 -1.76 1.70
C TYR A 32 -4.18 -2.71 0.80
N PHE A 33 -4.06 -2.51 -0.51
CA PHE A 33 -4.77 -3.26 -1.54
C PHE A 33 -3.81 -3.65 -2.66
N VAL A 34 -4.24 -4.62 -3.48
CA VAL A 34 -3.60 -4.91 -4.76
C VAL A 34 -4.61 -4.62 -5.88
N ASP A 35 -4.13 -4.27 -7.06
CA ASP A 35 -5.00 -3.84 -8.16
C ASP A 35 -5.39 -4.97 -9.12
N GLU A 36 -4.76 -6.13 -9.02
CA GLU A 36 -5.07 -7.27 -9.87
C GLU A 36 -5.57 -8.46 -9.07
N LEU A 37 -6.64 -9.09 -9.56
CA LEU A 37 -7.29 -10.23 -8.90
C LEU A 37 -6.33 -11.40 -8.70
N GLN A 38 -5.44 -11.65 -9.67
CA GLN A 38 -4.46 -12.73 -9.57
C GLN A 38 -3.53 -12.54 -8.36
N HIS A 39 -3.04 -11.33 -8.16
CA HIS A 39 -2.18 -11.01 -7.00
C HIS A 39 -2.97 -11.05 -5.70
N ALA A 40 -4.23 -10.67 -5.72
CA ALA A 40 -5.12 -10.77 -4.56
C ALA A 40 -5.30 -12.22 -4.12
N TRP A 41 -5.47 -13.13 -5.06
CA TRP A 41 -5.56 -14.56 -4.78
C TRP A 41 -4.25 -15.11 -4.19
N ASP A 42 -3.11 -14.65 -4.70
CA ASP A 42 -1.80 -15.05 -4.18
C ASP A 42 -1.62 -14.58 -2.73
N VAL A 43 -1.99 -13.35 -2.43
CA VAL A 43 -1.96 -12.80 -1.06
C VAL A 43 -2.92 -13.57 -0.15
N GLN A 44 -4.13 -13.85 -0.63
CA GLN A 44 -5.14 -14.60 0.11
C GLN A 44 -4.60 -15.99 0.52
N ARG A 45 -3.94 -16.69 -0.41
CA ARG A 45 -3.33 -18.00 -0.13
C ARG A 45 -2.16 -17.90 0.86
N GLN A 46 -1.28 -16.90 0.70
CA GLN A 46 -0.14 -16.70 1.59
C GLN A 46 -0.56 -16.40 3.02
N LEU A 47 -1.61 -15.60 3.19
CA LEU A 47 -2.13 -15.21 4.50
C LEU A 47 -3.14 -16.21 5.06
N GLU A 48 -3.53 -17.21 4.26
CA GLU A 48 -4.62 -18.12 4.59
C GLU A 48 -5.90 -17.35 4.95
N ALA A 49 -6.15 -16.25 4.22
CA ALA A 49 -7.28 -15.37 4.48
C ALA A 49 -8.57 -15.96 3.95
N ARG A 50 -9.60 -15.90 4.76
CA ARG A 50 -10.93 -16.45 4.42
C ARG A 50 -11.68 -15.60 3.41
N TYR A 51 -11.58 -14.28 3.52
CA TYR A 51 -12.37 -13.34 2.72
C TYR A 51 -11.51 -12.60 1.73
N LEU A 52 -12.06 -12.35 0.55
CA LEU A 52 -11.50 -11.46 -0.44
C LEU A 52 -12.50 -10.34 -0.72
N LEU A 53 -12.11 -9.12 -0.43
CA LEU A 53 -12.95 -7.94 -0.64
C LEU A 53 -12.60 -7.29 -1.97
N THR A 54 -13.62 -6.98 -2.77
CA THR A 54 -13.48 -6.10 -3.92
C THR A 54 -13.94 -4.72 -3.49
N CYS A 55 -13.13 -3.72 -3.75
CA CYS A 55 -13.37 -2.36 -3.28
C CYS A 55 -13.23 -1.37 -4.40
N GLU A 56 -14.05 -0.31 -4.35
CA GLU A 56 -13.88 0.87 -5.17
C GLU A 56 -13.22 1.95 -4.33
N VAL A 57 -12.13 2.52 -4.82
CA VAL A 57 -11.36 3.54 -4.09
C VAL A 57 -11.16 4.77 -4.94
N THR A 58 -10.79 5.88 -4.29
CA THR A 58 -10.42 7.12 -4.97
C THR A 58 -9.29 6.88 -5.97
N ASP A 59 -9.28 7.64 -7.07
CA ASP A 59 -8.17 7.62 -8.03
C ASP A 59 -7.20 8.79 -7.85
N ASN A 60 -7.38 9.61 -6.79
CA ASN A 60 -6.47 10.69 -6.45
C ASN A 60 -5.24 10.15 -5.70
N LEU A 61 -4.40 9.44 -6.42
CA LEU A 61 -3.26 8.69 -5.88
C LEU A 61 -1.94 9.26 -6.39
N TYR A 62 -0.95 9.30 -5.52
CA TYR A 62 0.43 9.61 -5.89
C TYR A 62 1.10 8.35 -6.45
N ASP A 63 1.73 8.47 -7.63
CA ASP A 63 2.45 7.35 -8.25
C ASP A 63 3.88 7.28 -7.73
N LEU A 64 4.20 6.16 -7.07
CA LEU A 64 5.52 5.89 -6.50
C LEU A 64 6.13 4.69 -7.23
N ASP A 65 7.14 4.93 -8.07
CA ASP A 65 7.77 3.88 -8.85
C ASP A 65 9.01 3.33 -8.16
N LEU A 66 8.99 2.04 -7.82
CA LEU A 66 10.08 1.37 -7.13
C LEU A 66 11.21 0.91 -8.05
N GLU A 67 11.09 1.08 -9.36
CA GLU A 67 12.13 0.70 -10.31
C GLU A 67 13.39 1.55 -10.14
N ASP A 68 13.21 2.84 -9.82
CA ASP A 68 14.31 3.77 -9.54
C ASP A 68 13.99 4.53 -8.25
N GLU A 69 14.42 3.99 -7.13
CA GLU A 69 14.14 4.57 -5.82
C GLU A 69 14.80 5.93 -5.59
N GLU A 70 16.00 6.16 -6.14
CA GLU A 70 16.67 7.45 -6.00
C GLU A 70 15.87 8.56 -6.68
N ASN A 71 15.35 8.28 -7.89
CA ASN A 71 14.50 9.21 -8.59
C ASN A 71 13.16 9.40 -7.86
N ALA A 72 12.59 8.34 -7.32
CA ALA A 72 11.35 8.40 -6.56
C ALA A 72 11.50 9.29 -5.32
N ILE A 73 12.64 9.19 -4.63
CA ILE A 73 12.94 10.04 -3.47
C ILE A 73 13.15 11.49 -3.90
N ALA A 74 13.89 11.72 -5.00
CA ALA A 74 14.14 13.07 -5.50
C ALA A 74 12.84 13.82 -5.81
N ASN A 75 11.82 13.12 -6.29
CA ASN A 75 10.53 13.71 -6.65
C ASN A 75 9.49 13.64 -5.54
N PHE A 76 9.79 12.97 -4.43
CA PHE A 76 8.86 12.81 -3.33
C PHE A 76 8.54 14.15 -2.66
N PRO A 77 7.25 14.45 -2.34
CA PRO A 77 6.86 15.75 -1.78
C PRO A 77 7.17 15.87 -0.28
N ALA A 78 8.44 15.83 0.06
CA ALA A 78 8.95 15.98 1.43
C ALA A 78 10.06 17.01 1.49
N PRO A 79 10.35 17.59 2.67
CA PRO A 79 11.48 18.50 2.83
C PRO A 79 12.82 17.85 2.48
N GLU A 80 13.78 18.66 2.01
CA GLU A 80 15.10 18.16 1.61
C GLU A 80 15.80 17.38 2.73
N GLU A 81 15.69 17.84 3.97
CA GLU A 81 16.29 17.15 5.12
C GLU A 81 15.72 15.74 5.33
N VAL A 82 14.44 15.52 5.01
CA VAL A 82 13.80 14.21 5.06
C VAL A 82 14.31 13.34 3.91
N LYS A 83 14.39 13.90 2.71
CA LYS A 83 14.90 13.19 1.53
C LYS A 83 16.36 12.75 1.73
N GLU A 84 17.17 13.56 2.38
CA GLU A 84 18.56 13.20 2.72
C GLU A 84 18.59 11.95 3.61
N LYS A 85 17.72 11.87 4.59
CA LYS A 85 17.60 10.68 5.45
C LYS A 85 17.15 9.46 4.68
N MET A 86 16.23 9.65 3.73
CA MET A 86 15.77 8.56 2.86
C MET A 86 16.92 8.02 2.00
N LEU A 87 17.74 8.92 1.44
CA LEU A 87 18.90 8.55 0.64
C LEU A 87 19.97 7.85 1.49
N GLU A 88 20.16 8.24 2.74
CA GLU A 88 21.05 7.57 3.68
C GLU A 88 20.64 6.12 3.88
N CYS A 89 19.35 5.83 3.93
CA CYS A 89 18.84 4.46 4.04
C CYS A 89 19.24 3.62 2.84
N ILE A 90 19.24 4.18 1.64
CA ILE A 90 19.72 3.48 0.44
C ILE A 90 21.21 3.15 0.59
N GLU A 91 21.99 4.09 1.08
CA GLU A 91 23.44 3.90 1.29
C GLU A 91 23.73 2.74 2.25
N TYR A 92 22.99 2.66 3.37
CA TYR A 92 23.22 1.65 4.39
C TYR A 92 22.52 0.30 4.13
N ASN A 93 21.37 0.33 3.49
CA ASN A 93 20.50 -0.87 3.33
C ASN A 93 20.35 -1.33 1.89
N GLY A 94 20.87 -0.59 0.92
CA GLY A 94 20.73 -0.89 -0.51
C GLY A 94 19.42 -0.43 -1.12
N SER A 95 18.41 -0.11 -0.30
CA SER A 95 17.12 0.41 -0.73
C SER A 95 16.43 1.12 0.42
N PHE A 96 15.41 1.92 0.11
CA PHE A 96 14.58 2.59 1.11
C PHE A 96 13.20 1.93 1.19
N PHE A 97 12.41 2.03 0.12
CA PHE A 97 11.05 1.49 0.12
C PHE A 97 11.02 -0.04 0.17
N LYS A 98 11.84 -0.69 -0.64
CA LYS A 98 11.89 -2.16 -0.70
C LYS A 98 12.43 -2.78 0.58
N ALA A 99 13.31 -2.09 1.30
CA ALA A 99 13.86 -2.54 2.57
C ALA A 99 12.92 -2.29 3.75
N GLY A 100 11.79 -1.63 3.54
CA GLY A 100 10.84 -1.31 4.60
C GLY A 100 11.27 -0.14 5.47
N CYS A 101 12.25 0.65 5.04
CA CYS A 101 12.73 1.81 5.81
C CYS A 101 11.68 2.92 5.94
N GLY A 102 10.62 2.86 5.11
CA GLY A 102 9.51 3.82 5.18
C GLY A 102 8.63 3.69 6.40
N GLU A 103 8.70 2.56 7.11
CA GLU A 103 7.96 2.38 8.36
C GLU A 103 8.42 3.42 9.40
N GLY A 104 7.46 4.12 9.98
CA GLY A 104 7.75 5.14 10.98
C GLY A 104 8.17 6.50 10.43
N PHE A 105 8.36 6.64 9.11
CA PHE A 105 8.69 7.94 8.49
C PHE A 105 7.49 8.88 8.39
N GLY A 106 6.28 8.34 8.50
CA GLY A 106 5.07 9.15 8.33
C GLY A 106 4.87 9.61 6.89
N LEU A 107 5.16 8.75 5.92
CA LEU A 107 5.07 9.08 4.49
C LEU A 107 3.70 9.62 4.09
N GLU A 108 2.62 9.09 4.69
CA GLU A 108 1.25 9.53 4.43
C GLU A 108 1.02 10.99 4.76
N LYS A 109 1.74 11.53 5.72
CA LYS A 109 1.59 12.94 6.13
C LYS A 109 2.05 13.89 5.02
N TYR A 110 3.16 13.57 4.37
CA TYR A 110 3.68 14.38 3.28
C TYR A 110 2.78 14.29 2.05
N LEU A 111 2.27 13.10 1.76
CA LEU A 111 1.38 12.89 0.61
C LEU A 111 0.01 13.56 0.83
N LYS A 112 -0.54 13.47 2.02
CA LYS A 112 -1.78 14.19 2.38
C LYS A 112 -1.60 15.70 2.25
N ALA A 113 -0.48 16.22 2.76
CA ALA A 113 -0.17 17.66 2.68
C ALA A 113 -0.03 18.13 1.22
N ALA A 114 0.39 17.24 0.32
CA ALA A 114 0.48 17.52 -1.11
C ALA A 114 -0.86 17.37 -1.85
N GLY A 115 -1.93 16.95 -1.16
CA GLY A 115 -3.27 16.85 -1.72
C GLY A 115 -3.68 15.48 -2.22
N PHE A 116 -2.93 14.42 -1.89
CA PHE A 116 -3.24 13.06 -2.31
C PHE A 116 -4.03 12.29 -1.24
N ASP A 117 -4.91 11.40 -1.69
CA ASP A 117 -5.72 10.55 -0.81
C ASP A 117 -5.14 9.16 -0.61
N GLY A 118 -4.09 8.85 -1.33
CA GLY A 118 -3.40 7.57 -1.24
C GLY A 118 -2.18 7.53 -2.13
N VAL A 119 -1.57 6.35 -2.22
CA VAL A 119 -0.39 6.12 -3.05
C VAL A 119 -0.58 4.85 -3.88
N ARG A 120 -0.17 4.93 -5.15
CA ARG A 120 -0.14 3.78 -6.05
C ARG A 120 1.33 3.41 -6.26
N VAL A 121 1.71 2.25 -5.72
CA VAL A 121 3.10 1.80 -5.74
C VAL A 121 3.32 0.91 -6.96
N LEU A 122 4.12 1.39 -7.90
CA LEU A 122 4.41 0.71 -9.16
C LEU A 122 5.65 -0.18 -9.01
N ASN A 123 5.67 -1.28 -9.74
CA ASN A 123 6.80 -2.22 -9.76
C ASN A 123 7.10 -2.89 -8.41
N ARG A 124 6.05 -3.16 -7.63
CA ARG A 124 6.17 -3.96 -6.41
C ARG A 124 6.42 -5.42 -6.82
N LEU A 125 7.46 -6.05 -6.28
CA LEU A 125 7.76 -7.43 -6.58
C LEU A 125 6.91 -8.39 -5.76
N ALA A 126 6.33 -9.40 -6.42
CA ALA A 126 5.64 -10.47 -5.75
C ALA A 126 6.64 -11.27 -4.87
N ALA A 127 6.13 -11.97 -3.85
CA ALA A 127 6.95 -12.70 -2.88
C ALA A 127 7.97 -13.65 -3.49
N GLN A 128 7.67 -14.18 -4.69
CA GLN A 128 8.57 -15.11 -5.41
C GLN A 128 9.50 -14.41 -6.39
N GLY A 129 9.41 -13.08 -6.50
CA GLY A 129 10.25 -12.28 -7.38
C GLY A 129 10.05 -12.48 -8.87
N LEU A 130 9.00 -13.22 -9.27
CA LEU A 130 8.76 -13.60 -10.66
C LEU A 130 7.87 -12.62 -11.43
N SER A 131 7.10 -11.82 -10.75
CA SER A 131 6.19 -10.86 -11.37
C SER A 131 6.12 -9.57 -10.58
N ARG A 132 5.70 -8.50 -11.24
CA ARG A 132 5.52 -7.19 -10.62
C ARG A 132 4.03 -6.91 -10.52
N TYR A 133 3.63 -6.17 -9.50
CA TYR A 133 2.24 -5.79 -9.30
C TYR A 133 2.16 -4.36 -8.78
N ILE A 134 0.94 -3.83 -8.76
CA ILE A 134 0.67 -2.50 -8.22
C ILE A 134 0.00 -2.67 -6.86
N GLU A 135 0.59 -2.05 -5.84
CA GLU A 135 0.01 -1.97 -4.50
C GLU A 135 -0.61 -0.59 -4.32
N VAL A 136 -1.79 -0.53 -3.72
CA VAL A 136 -2.50 0.72 -3.50
C VAL A 136 -2.70 0.90 -2.00
N VAL A 137 -2.37 2.08 -1.50
CA VAL A 137 -2.55 2.43 -0.08
C VAL A 137 -3.50 3.62 -0.01
N ILE A 138 -4.61 3.48 0.69
CA ILE A 138 -5.62 4.52 0.87
C ILE A 138 -5.57 5.02 2.31
N PHE A 139 -5.45 6.33 2.49
CA PHE A 139 -5.19 6.91 3.81
C PHE A 139 -6.42 7.07 4.69
N ASP A 140 -7.61 7.12 4.12
CA ASP A 140 -8.85 7.36 4.87
C ASP A 140 -9.95 6.41 4.42
N ALA A 141 -10.62 5.78 5.39
CA ALA A 141 -11.70 4.84 5.14
C ALA A 141 -12.86 5.42 4.31
N LYS A 142 -13.09 6.74 4.39
CA LYS A 142 -14.16 7.42 3.63
C LYS A 142 -13.98 7.29 2.11
N ASP A 143 -12.74 7.03 1.66
CA ASP A 143 -12.39 6.93 0.25
C ASP A 143 -12.46 5.48 -0.27
N ILE A 144 -13.00 4.56 0.53
CA ILE A 144 -13.09 3.13 0.23
C ILE A 144 -14.54 2.65 0.33
N GLU A 145 -15.02 1.98 -0.72
CA GLU A 145 -16.33 1.33 -0.72
C GLU A 145 -16.15 -0.15 -1.04
N ILE A 146 -16.63 -1.03 -0.17
CA ILE A 146 -16.63 -2.47 -0.42
C ILE A 146 -17.79 -2.80 -1.33
N THR A 147 -17.51 -3.34 -2.52
CA THR A 147 -18.53 -3.66 -3.52
C THR A 147 -18.87 -5.15 -3.56
N GLU A 148 -17.96 -6.01 -3.13
CA GLU A 148 -18.16 -7.45 -3.14
C GLU A 148 -17.33 -8.12 -2.07
N VAL A 149 -17.86 -9.20 -1.47
CA VAL A 149 -17.14 -10.02 -0.50
C VAL A 149 -17.21 -11.48 -0.96
N GLU A 150 -16.05 -12.09 -1.21
CA GLU A 150 -15.92 -13.51 -1.49
C GLU A 150 -15.50 -14.24 -0.23
N ASP A 151 -16.20 -15.35 0.11
CA ASP A 151 -15.90 -16.18 1.26
C ASP A 151 -15.45 -17.56 0.75
N GLU A 152 -14.18 -17.91 0.96
CA GLU A 152 -13.63 -19.20 0.49
C GLU A 152 -14.29 -20.43 1.11
N GLU A 153 -14.84 -20.31 2.31
CA GLU A 153 -15.50 -21.42 2.99
C GLU A 153 -16.98 -21.57 2.62
N GLU A 154 -17.49 -20.63 1.84
CA GLU A 154 -18.88 -20.65 1.36
C GLU A 154 -18.96 -21.41 0.05
N GLU A 155 -19.80 -22.43 0.00
CA GLU A 155 -20.05 -23.23 -1.22
C GLU A 155 -21.18 -22.66 -2.06
#